data_bae098ef485e7c23b4243d2f30cadbe9
#
_entry.id   bae098ef485e7c23b4243d2f30cadbe9
#
_cell.length_a   1.000
_cell.length_b   1.000
_cell.length_c   1.000
_cell.angle_alpha   90.00
_cell.angle_beta   90.00
_cell.angle_gamma   90.00
#
_symmetry.space_group_name_H-M   'P 1'
#
loop_
_entity.id
_entity.type
_entity.pdbx_description
1 polymer ?
#
loop_
_entity_poly.entity_id
_entity_poly.type
_entity_poly.pdbx_seq_one_letter_code
_entity_poly.pdbx_strand_id
1 'polypeptide(L)'
;REERNPLLTSTKGLGELILAAIEKGCKRFLIGLGGSATNDGGMGMISAEGFLEKARGLEFTVACDVDTPYIGENGASRVFGPQKGASPEDVEILEDRLRGYASKIMEDTGIDVSDMPGAGAAGGLGGAFRAYLGAELKRGVDLVLDQIRSDSIIADADLVITGEGCSDYQTLKGKTAAGVLERAHRHGIPVALISG
;
A
#
# COMPACT_ATOMS: atom_id res chain seq x y z
N ARG A 1 -10.14 -14.98 15.69
CA ARG A 1 -10.61 -13.57 15.73
C ARG A 1 -10.47 -12.96 17.11
N GLU A 2 -10.57 -13.75 18.19
CA GLU A 2 -10.49 -13.29 19.58
C GLU A 2 -9.10 -12.82 20.03
N GLU A 3 -8.03 -13.13 19.28
CA GLU A 3 -6.65 -12.76 19.59
C GLU A 3 -6.13 -11.53 18.84
N ARG A 4 -6.97 -10.88 18.01
CA ARG A 4 -6.56 -9.70 17.25
C ARG A 4 -6.49 -8.48 18.15
N ASN A 5 -5.30 -7.90 18.28
CA ASN A 5 -5.08 -6.66 19.03
C ASN A 5 -4.09 -5.75 18.29
N PRO A 6 -4.56 -4.74 17.54
CA PRO A 6 -3.70 -3.86 16.79
C PRO A 6 -2.85 -2.92 17.66
N LEU A 7 -3.14 -2.82 18.96
CA LEU A 7 -2.31 -2.07 19.90
C LEU A 7 -0.96 -2.76 20.17
N LEU A 8 -0.89 -4.09 19.97
CA LEU A 8 0.27 -4.93 20.30
C LEU A 8 1.00 -5.42 19.05
N THR A 9 0.41 -5.34 17.87
CA THR A 9 1.03 -5.80 16.63
C THR A 9 2.06 -4.81 16.11
N SER A 10 3.10 -5.30 15.43
CA SER A 10 4.19 -4.49 14.91
C SER A 10 4.64 -4.93 13.53
N THR A 11 5.08 -3.98 12.73
CA THR A 11 5.71 -4.20 11.42
C THR A 11 7.19 -4.56 11.49
N LYS A 12 7.76 -4.78 12.70
CA LYS A 12 9.18 -5.10 12.88
C LYS A 12 9.63 -6.31 12.07
N GLY A 13 8.82 -7.38 12.05
CA GLY A 13 9.12 -8.57 11.26
C GLY A 13 9.21 -8.31 9.76
N LEU A 14 8.48 -7.31 9.23
CA LEU A 14 8.64 -6.89 7.84
C LEU A 14 10.02 -6.23 7.62
N GLY A 15 10.46 -5.38 8.53
CA GLY A 15 11.80 -4.78 8.48
C GLY A 15 12.89 -5.86 8.49
N GLU A 16 12.78 -6.83 9.36
CA GLU A 16 13.70 -7.98 9.45
C GLU A 16 13.70 -8.83 8.16
N LEU A 17 12.52 -9.07 7.58
CA LEU A 17 12.40 -9.80 6.31
C LEU A 17 13.07 -9.06 5.14
N ILE A 18 12.87 -7.73 5.05
CA ILE A 18 13.51 -6.90 4.03
C ILE A 18 15.03 -6.92 4.23
N LEU A 19 15.52 -6.79 5.45
CA LEU A 19 16.94 -6.89 5.77
C LEU A 19 17.55 -8.23 5.32
N ALA A 20 16.88 -9.33 5.61
CA ALA A 20 17.32 -10.65 5.16
C ALA A 20 17.37 -10.78 3.62
N ALA A 21 16.44 -10.14 2.92
CA ALA A 21 16.46 -10.08 1.46
C ALA A 21 17.61 -9.22 0.92
N ILE A 22 17.88 -8.07 1.56
CA ILE A 22 19.04 -7.21 1.22
C ILE A 22 20.35 -7.98 1.38
N GLU A 23 20.51 -8.73 2.46
CA GLU A 23 21.70 -9.57 2.70
C GLU A 23 21.90 -10.66 1.63
N LYS A 24 20.80 -11.09 0.99
CA LYS A 24 20.85 -11.99 -0.19
C LYS A 24 21.06 -11.26 -1.51
N GLY A 25 21.29 -9.95 -1.48
CA GLY A 25 21.59 -9.14 -2.67
C GLY A 25 20.38 -8.54 -3.38
N CYS A 26 19.17 -8.59 -2.78
CA CYS A 26 18.01 -7.93 -3.36
C CYS A 26 18.17 -6.41 -3.30
N LYS A 27 17.86 -5.73 -4.42
CA LYS A 27 17.96 -4.27 -4.54
C LYS A 27 16.66 -3.60 -4.95
N ARG A 28 15.71 -4.36 -5.47
CA ARG A 28 14.39 -3.89 -5.90
C ARG A 28 13.31 -4.69 -5.19
N PHE A 29 12.34 -4.01 -4.61
CA PHE A 29 11.29 -4.58 -3.79
C PHE A 29 9.91 -4.20 -4.32
N LEU A 30 9.07 -5.21 -4.51
CA LEU A 30 7.65 -5.04 -4.76
C LEU A 30 6.90 -5.46 -3.50
N ILE A 31 6.17 -4.54 -2.89
CA ILE A 31 5.51 -4.74 -1.61
C ILE A 31 3.99 -4.62 -1.78
N GLY A 32 3.25 -5.64 -1.38
CA GLY A 32 1.79 -5.59 -1.30
C GLY A 32 1.33 -5.24 0.12
N LEU A 33 0.44 -4.26 0.28
CA LEU A 33 -0.05 -3.80 1.58
C LEU A 33 -1.40 -4.42 2.00
N GLY A 34 -1.85 -5.49 1.34
CA GLY A 34 -3.12 -6.15 1.65
C GLY A 34 -3.06 -7.03 2.90
N GLY A 35 -4.21 -7.19 3.59
CA GLY A 35 -4.38 -8.17 4.67
C GLY A 35 -3.62 -7.86 5.96
N SER A 36 -3.26 -6.60 6.23
CA SER A 36 -2.48 -6.22 7.41
C SER A 36 -3.25 -6.35 8.72
N ALA A 37 -2.54 -6.71 9.80
CA ALA A 37 -3.06 -6.75 11.17
C ALA A 37 -2.46 -5.66 12.06
N THR A 38 -1.55 -4.83 11.53
CA THR A 38 -0.78 -3.81 12.27
C THR A 38 -1.39 -2.42 12.11
N ASN A 39 -1.16 -1.56 13.10
CA ASN A 39 -1.50 -0.14 13.07
C ASN A 39 -0.43 0.67 13.82
N ASP A 40 0.83 0.38 13.51
CA ASP A 40 2.01 0.94 14.16
C ASP A 40 2.72 2.02 13.33
N GLY A 41 2.03 2.53 12.30
CA GLY A 41 2.58 3.58 11.44
C GLY A 41 3.80 3.18 10.61
N GLY A 42 4.14 1.89 10.56
CA GLY A 42 5.38 1.39 9.97
C GLY A 42 6.61 1.58 10.86
N MET A 43 6.43 2.10 12.10
CA MET A 43 7.55 2.38 12.99
C MET A 43 8.29 1.12 13.43
N GLY A 44 7.60 -0.01 13.54
CA GLY A 44 8.25 -1.29 13.79
C GLY A 44 9.27 -1.64 12.70
N MET A 45 8.90 -1.50 11.44
CA MET A 45 9.79 -1.72 10.29
C MET A 45 11.02 -0.81 10.35
N ILE A 46 10.79 0.48 10.56
CA ILE A 46 11.86 1.49 10.62
C ILE A 46 12.80 1.25 11.80
N SER A 47 12.29 0.71 12.92
CA SER A 47 13.08 0.43 14.13
C SER A 47 13.91 -0.85 14.06
N ALA A 48 13.79 -1.66 13.00
CA ALA A 48 14.63 -2.84 12.85
C ALA A 48 16.10 -2.42 12.72
N GLU A 49 16.99 -3.10 13.43
CA GLU A 49 18.40 -2.71 13.56
C GLU A 49 19.11 -2.60 12.20
N GLY A 50 19.67 -1.43 11.90
CA GLY A 50 20.36 -1.14 10.65
C GLY A 50 19.47 -1.02 9.41
N PHE A 51 18.12 -1.02 9.59
CA PHE A 51 17.18 -1.02 8.46
C PHE A 51 17.36 0.20 7.55
N LEU A 52 17.28 1.41 8.09
CA LEU A 52 17.38 2.63 7.30
C LEU A 52 18.74 2.77 6.59
N GLU A 53 19.81 2.34 7.24
CA GLU A 53 21.15 2.38 6.64
C GLU A 53 21.25 1.43 5.44
N LYS A 54 20.83 0.16 5.61
CA LYS A 54 20.92 -0.87 4.58
C LYS A 54 19.89 -0.68 3.46
N ALA A 55 18.71 -0.10 3.75
CA ALA A 55 17.67 0.14 2.76
C ALA A 55 17.88 1.42 1.93
N ARG A 56 18.79 2.30 2.34
CA ARG A 56 19.07 3.55 1.65
C ARG A 56 19.52 3.34 0.21
N GLY A 57 18.87 4.02 -0.73
CA GLY A 57 19.20 3.95 -2.17
C GLY A 57 18.72 2.70 -2.88
N LEU A 58 17.95 1.82 -2.21
CA LEU A 58 17.28 0.71 -2.84
C LEU A 58 15.92 1.14 -3.39
N GLU A 59 15.39 0.38 -4.35
CA GLU A 59 14.13 0.68 -5.03
C GLU A 59 12.96 -0.04 -4.35
N PHE A 60 11.95 0.73 -3.93
CA PHE A 60 10.72 0.20 -3.35
C PHE A 60 9.51 0.67 -4.16
N THR A 61 8.72 -0.27 -4.64
CA THR A 61 7.40 -0.03 -5.23
C THR A 61 6.36 -0.74 -4.40
N VAL A 62 5.33 -0.02 -4.01
CA VAL A 62 4.32 -0.49 -3.06
C VAL A 62 2.96 -0.52 -3.75
N ALA A 63 2.34 -1.70 -3.80
CA ALA A 63 0.97 -1.86 -4.26
C ALA A 63 0.01 -1.34 -3.19
N CYS A 64 -0.70 -0.26 -3.52
CA CYS A 64 -1.64 0.41 -2.64
C CYS A 64 -2.91 0.76 -3.42
N ASP A 65 -4.02 0.07 -3.08
CA ASP A 65 -5.32 0.25 -3.74
C ASP A 65 -6.30 1.09 -2.91
N VAL A 66 -5.78 1.84 -1.93
CA VAL A 66 -6.56 2.74 -1.08
C VAL A 66 -5.94 4.13 -1.04
N ASP A 67 -6.79 5.14 -0.96
CA ASP A 67 -6.40 6.55 -0.83
C ASP A 67 -6.47 7.05 0.61
N THR A 68 -6.66 6.14 1.57
CA THR A 68 -6.79 6.45 3.00
C THR A 68 -5.59 7.24 3.49
N PRO A 69 -5.79 8.45 4.10
CA PRO A 69 -4.72 9.22 4.70
C PRO A 69 -4.16 8.55 5.95
N TYR A 70 -3.04 9.06 6.43
CA TYR A 70 -2.34 8.49 7.59
C TYR A 70 -3.17 8.64 8.87
N ILE A 71 -3.71 9.82 9.11
CA ILE A 71 -4.52 10.20 10.29
C ILE A 71 -5.81 10.91 9.89
N GLY A 72 -6.65 11.25 10.86
CA GLY A 72 -7.87 12.03 10.69
C GLY A 72 -9.13 11.17 10.61
N GLU A 73 -10.27 11.80 10.29
CA GLU A 73 -11.59 11.15 10.26
C GLU A 73 -11.64 9.94 9.30
N ASN A 74 -10.92 10.02 8.17
CA ASN A 74 -10.79 8.96 7.19
C ASN A 74 -9.42 8.27 7.27
N GLY A 75 -8.69 8.43 8.39
CA GLY A 75 -7.35 7.93 8.59
C GLY A 75 -7.29 6.43 8.86
N ALA A 76 -6.06 5.90 8.87
CA ALA A 76 -5.77 4.47 9.00
C ALA A 76 -6.44 3.81 10.21
N SER A 77 -6.38 4.45 11.38
CA SER A 77 -6.90 3.88 12.63
C SER A 77 -8.43 3.78 12.61
N ARG A 78 -9.11 4.84 12.14
CA ARG A 78 -10.58 4.89 12.12
C ARG A 78 -11.16 3.97 11.05
N VAL A 79 -10.56 3.93 9.87
CA VAL A 79 -11.06 3.12 8.75
C VAL A 79 -10.75 1.63 8.93
N PHE A 80 -9.55 1.29 9.36
CA PHE A 80 -9.08 -0.11 9.38
C PHE A 80 -8.90 -0.70 10.78
N GLY A 81 -8.88 0.11 11.84
CA GLY A 81 -8.73 -0.36 13.23
C GLY A 81 -9.80 -1.38 13.64
N PRO A 82 -11.11 -1.12 13.42
CA PRO A 82 -12.18 -2.03 13.83
C PRO A 82 -12.05 -3.43 13.21
N GLN A 83 -11.73 -3.55 11.93
CA GLN A 83 -11.54 -4.86 11.27
C GLN A 83 -10.31 -5.62 11.78
N LYS A 84 -9.36 -4.91 12.41
CA LYS A 84 -8.16 -5.47 13.05
C LYS A 84 -8.39 -5.83 14.51
N GLY A 85 -9.59 -5.59 15.06
CA GLY A 85 -9.98 -5.93 16.41
C GLY A 85 -9.92 -4.77 17.40
N ALA A 86 -9.73 -3.52 16.95
CA ALA A 86 -9.76 -2.35 17.82
C ALA A 86 -11.18 -2.06 18.30
N SER A 87 -11.35 -1.83 19.61
CA SER A 87 -12.54 -1.19 20.17
C SER A 87 -12.58 0.31 19.79
N PRO A 88 -13.70 1.00 19.99
CA PRO A 88 -13.74 2.45 19.81
C PRO A 88 -12.66 3.19 20.60
N GLU A 89 -12.42 2.78 21.84
CA GLU A 89 -11.38 3.35 22.71
C GLU A 89 -9.97 3.06 22.17
N ASP A 90 -9.72 1.84 21.65
CA ASP A 90 -8.46 1.48 21.04
C ASP A 90 -8.19 2.30 19.76
N VAL A 91 -9.24 2.62 18.99
CA VAL A 91 -9.12 3.47 17.79
C VAL A 91 -8.57 4.85 18.15
N GLU A 92 -9.06 5.47 19.23
CA GLU A 92 -8.54 6.77 19.68
C GLU A 92 -7.06 6.67 20.11
N ILE A 93 -6.70 5.62 20.85
CA ILE A 93 -5.31 5.38 21.23
C ILE A 93 -4.41 5.20 20.01
N LEU A 94 -4.86 4.42 19.01
CA LEU A 94 -4.13 4.20 17.78
C LEU A 94 -3.99 5.48 16.95
N GLU A 95 -5.05 6.28 16.89
CA GLU A 95 -5.05 7.57 16.20
C GLU A 95 -4.04 8.55 16.84
N ASP A 96 -4.03 8.66 18.16
CA ASP A 96 -3.07 9.51 18.87
C ASP A 96 -1.62 9.03 18.66
N ARG A 97 -1.38 7.71 18.64
CA ARG A 97 -0.06 7.16 18.28
C ARG A 97 0.35 7.53 16.87
N LEU A 98 -0.55 7.40 15.89
CA LEU A 98 -0.25 7.76 14.50
C LEU A 98 0.01 9.27 14.35
N ARG A 99 -0.66 10.14 15.10
CA ARG A 99 -0.35 11.58 15.14
C ARG A 99 1.08 11.83 15.63
N GLY A 100 1.48 11.17 16.69
CA GLY A 100 2.85 11.23 17.19
C GLY A 100 3.87 10.72 16.15
N TYR A 101 3.54 9.66 15.44
CA TYR A 101 4.39 9.12 14.37
C TYR A 101 4.44 10.02 13.14
N ALA A 102 3.33 10.66 12.75
CA ALA A 102 3.33 11.64 11.66
C ALA A 102 4.27 12.82 11.96
N SER A 103 4.23 13.34 13.20
CA SER A 103 5.15 14.39 13.65
C SER A 103 6.61 13.93 13.59
N LYS A 104 6.89 12.70 14.06
CA LYS A 104 8.23 12.12 13.99
C LYS A 104 8.71 11.94 12.55
N ILE A 105 7.86 11.43 11.66
CA ILE A 105 8.18 11.28 10.23
C ILE A 105 8.54 12.64 9.62
N MET A 106 7.76 13.66 9.93
CA MET A 106 8.03 15.02 9.46
C MET A 106 9.37 15.55 9.97
N GLU A 107 9.71 15.32 11.25
CA GLU A 107 11.01 15.72 11.82
C GLU A 107 12.18 14.95 11.15
N ASP A 108 12.04 13.65 10.96
CA ASP A 108 13.11 12.78 10.44
C ASP A 108 13.36 12.99 8.93
N THR A 109 12.31 13.28 8.15
CA THR A 109 12.34 13.22 6.67
C THR A 109 11.96 14.51 5.96
N GLY A 110 11.30 15.44 6.66
CA GLY A 110 10.71 16.64 6.05
C GLY A 110 9.43 16.36 5.24
N ILE A 111 8.86 15.15 5.32
CA ILE A 111 7.68 14.77 4.55
C ILE A 111 6.46 14.68 5.49
N ASP A 112 5.42 15.46 5.19
CA ASP A 112 4.13 15.35 5.87
C ASP A 112 3.31 14.22 5.25
N VAL A 113 3.03 13.20 6.05
CA VAL A 113 2.23 12.04 5.64
C VAL A 113 0.78 12.13 6.11
N SER A 114 0.42 13.14 6.88
CA SER A 114 -0.88 13.27 7.58
C SER A 114 -2.07 13.05 6.67
N ASP A 115 -2.18 13.83 5.61
CA ASP A 115 -3.27 13.81 4.62
C ASP A 115 -2.86 13.16 3.29
N MET A 116 -1.67 12.55 3.24
CA MET A 116 -1.14 11.97 2.01
C MET A 116 -1.99 10.75 1.58
N PRO A 117 -2.52 10.71 0.34
CA PRO A 117 -3.28 9.58 -0.17
C PRO A 117 -2.46 8.29 -0.13
N GLY A 118 -3.05 7.21 0.41
CA GLY A 118 -2.42 5.91 0.54
C GLY A 118 -1.44 5.78 1.72
N ALA A 119 -1.10 6.87 2.41
CA ALA A 119 -0.20 6.82 3.56
C ALA A 119 -0.76 5.96 4.71
N GLY A 120 -2.09 5.93 4.87
CA GLY A 120 -2.79 5.11 5.88
C GLY A 120 -2.86 3.62 5.55
N ALA A 121 -2.49 3.21 4.33
CA ALA A 121 -2.50 1.81 3.95
C ALA A 121 -1.70 0.95 4.93
N ALA A 122 -2.25 -0.23 5.26
CA ALA A 122 -1.67 -1.17 6.21
C ALA A 122 -1.31 -0.53 7.57
N GLY A 123 -2.20 0.36 8.07
CA GLY A 123 -2.04 0.98 9.39
C GLY A 123 -0.89 1.99 9.48
N GLY A 124 -0.69 2.75 8.40
CA GLY A 124 0.34 3.79 8.28
C GLY A 124 1.63 3.32 7.61
N LEU A 125 1.74 2.04 7.27
CA LEU A 125 2.95 1.49 6.63
C LEU A 125 3.22 2.15 5.27
N GLY A 126 2.17 2.50 4.49
CA GLY A 126 2.30 3.24 3.23
C GLY A 126 3.04 4.57 3.41
N GLY A 127 2.70 5.33 4.44
CA GLY A 127 3.38 6.59 4.81
C GLY A 127 4.85 6.39 5.15
N ALA A 128 5.16 5.35 5.96
CA ALA A 128 6.54 5.03 6.30
C ALA A 128 7.39 4.67 5.08
N PHE A 129 6.87 3.82 4.18
CA PHE A 129 7.55 3.50 2.92
C PHE A 129 7.80 4.73 2.06
N ARG A 130 6.81 5.60 1.96
CA ARG A 130 6.93 6.82 1.17
C ARG A 130 7.97 7.76 1.75
N ALA A 131 7.90 8.04 3.06
CA ALA A 131 8.71 9.05 3.71
C ALA A 131 10.17 8.64 3.93
N TYR A 132 10.40 7.43 4.46
CA TYR A 132 11.76 7.00 4.78
C TYR A 132 12.51 6.36 3.60
N LEU A 133 11.79 5.72 2.67
CA LEU A 133 12.40 4.95 1.58
C LEU A 133 12.16 5.55 0.20
N GLY A 134 11.41 6.64 0.10
CA GLY A 134 11.04 7.25 -1.18
C GLY A 134 10.22 6.34 -2.07
N ALA A 135 9.54 5.34 -1.48
CA ALA A 135 8.80 4.33 -2.24
C ALA A 135 7.71 4.97 -3.12
N GLU A 136 7.52 4.41 -4.31
CA GLU A 136 6.41 4.74 -5.17
C GLU A 136 5.18 3.94 -4.75
N LEU A 137 4.07 4.62 -4.43
CA LEU A 137 2.77 3.99 -4.20
C LEU A 137 2.03 3.87 -5.53
N LYS A 138 1.72 2.65 -5.96
CA LYS A 138 1.01 2.36 -7.22
C LYS A 138 -0.22 1.51 -6.96
N ARG A 139 -1.24 1.65 -7.81
CA ARG A 139 -2.34 0.69 -7.81
C ARG A 139 -1.79 -0.71 -8.13
N GLY A 140 -2.27 -1.73 -7.41
CA GLY A 140 -1.80 -3.10 -7.59
C GLY A 140 -1.95 -3.60 -9.02
N VAL A 141 -3.05 -3.24 -9.69
CA VAL A 141 -3.28 -3.58 -11.09
C VAL A 141 -2.22 -2.99 -12.01
N ASP A 142 -1.86 -1.72 -11.84
CA ASP A 142 -0.84 -1.06 -12.65
C ASP A 142 0.52 -1.72 -12.47
N LEU A 143 0.86 -2.01 -11.22
CA LEU A 143 2.10 -2.70 -10.89
C LEU A 143 2.22 -4.06 -11.59
N VAL A 144 1.15 -4.88 -11.56
CA VAL A 144 1.13 -6.18 -12.24
C VAL A 144 1.22 -6.00 -13.75
N LEU A 145 0.42 -5.11 -14.33
CA LEU A 145 0.40 -4.85 -15.77
C LEU A 145 1.74 -4.32 -16.28
N ASP A 146 2.46 -3.50 -15.48
CA ASP A 146 3.81 -3.03 -15.79
C ASP A 146 4.81 -4.20 -15.80
N GLN A 147 4.77 -5.07 -14.79
CA GLN A 147 5.69 -6.20 -14.67
C GLN A 147 5.55 -7.19 -15.83
N ILE A 148 4.34 -7.44 -16.32
CA ILE A 148 4.11 -8.31 -17.47
C ILE A 148 4.26 -7.59 -18.82
N ARG A 149 4.63 -6.30 -18.82
CA ARG A 149 4.76 -5.46 -20.02
C ARG A 149 3.49 -5.47 -20.88
N SER A 150 2.33 -5.36 -20.22
CA SER A 150 1.04 -5.49 -20.89
C SER A 150 0.82 -4.47 -22.02
N ASP A 151 1.40 -3.27 -21.93
CA ASP A 151 1.27 -2.25 -22.98
C ASP A 151 1.78 -2.75 -24.35
N SER A 152 2.90 -3.49 -24.40
CA SER A 152 3.39 -4.05 -25.65
C SER A 152 2.49 -5.16 -26.19
N ILE A 153 1.89 -5.96 -25.32
CA ILE A 153 0.96 -7.03 -25.72
C ILE A 153 -0.35 -6.43 -26.23
N ILE A 154 -0.88 -5.43 -25.52
CA ILE A 154 -2.12 -4.74 -25.88
C ILE A 154 -1.99 -3.99 -27.19
N ALA A 155 -0.86 -3.31 -27.44
CA ALA A 155 -0.64 -2.54 -28.66
C ALA A 155 -0.70 -3.39 -29.94
N ASP A 156 -0.37 -4.68 -29.86
CA ASP A 156 -0.38 -5.63 -30.97
C ASP A 156 -1.72 -6.39 -31.10
N ALA A 157 -2.69 -6.12 -30.23
CA ALA A 157 -3.98 -6.84 -30.21
C ALA A 157 -5.05 -6.14 -31.08
N ASP A 158 -5.92 -6.91 -31.69
CA ASP A 158 -7.12 -6.40 -32.38
C ASP A 158 -8.29 -6.17 -31.42
N LEU A 159 -8.31 -6.90 -30.31
CA LEU A 159 -9.34 -6.86 -29.27
C LEU A 159 -8.76 -7.31 -27.94
N VAL A 160 -9.07 -6.58 -26.87
CA VAL A 160 -8.79 -7.00 -25.48
C VAL A 160 -10.07 -7.53 -24.85
N ILE A 161 -10.00 -8.70 -24.22
CA ILE A 161 -11.12 -9.28 -23.46
C ILE A 161 -10.70 -9.28 -21.99
N THR A 162 -11.51 -8.68 -21.14
CA THR A 162 -11.32 -8.69 -19.67
C THR A 162 -12.65 -9.03 -18.99
N GLY A 163 -12.59 -9.40 -17.71
CA GLY A 163 -13.82 -9.73 -17.00
C GLY A 163 -13.66 -9.71 -15.50
N GLU A 164 -14.81 -9.69 -14.83
CA GLU A 164 -14.94 -9.79 -13.39
C GLU A 164 -16.26 -10.44 -12.99
N GLY A 165 -16.32 -10.95 -11.75
CA GLY A 165 -17.49 -11.68 -11.27
C GLY A 165 -18.75 -10.82 -11.10
N CYS A 166 -18.59 -9.50 -10.88
CA CYS A 166 -19.70 -8.55 -10.76
C CYS A 166 -19.18 -7.16 -11.14
N SER A 167 -19.84 -6.54 -12.11
CA SER A 167 -19.56 -5.14 -12.48
C SER A 167 -20.46 -4.20 -11.69
N ASP A 168 -19.86 -3.42 -10.81
CA ASP A 168 -20.53 -2.40 -10.02
C ASP A 168 -19.78 -1.05 -10.11
N TYR A 169 -20.25 -0.06 -9.36
CA TYR A 169 -19.58 1.25 -9.28
C TYR A 169 -18.12 1.17 -8.82
N GLN A 170 -17.72 0.10 -8.11
CA GLN A 170 -16.34 -0.10 -7.66
C GLN A 170 -15.44 -0.62 -8.79
N THR A 171 -16.00 -1.23 -9.84
CA THR A 171 -15.27 -1.62 -11.05
C THR A 171 -14.58 -0.41 -11.68
N LEU A 172 -15.25 0.74 -11.71
CA LEU A 172 -14.71 2.00 -12.24
C LEU A 172 -13.67 2.65 -11.32
N LYS A 173 -13.56 2.21 -10.06
CA LYS A 173 -12.63 2.78 -9.05
C LYS A 173 -11.25 2.10 -9.00
N GLY A 174 -10.77 1.52 -10.11
CA GLY A 174 -9.38 1.06 -10.20
C GLY A 174 -9.15 -0.42 -9.88
N LYS A 175 -10.18 -1.27 -9.94
CA LYS A 175 -10.02 -2.74 -9.91
C LYS A 175 -9.37 -3.24 -11.21
N THR A 176 -9.03 -4.52 -11.26
CA THR A 176 -8.26 -5.15 -12.35
C THR A 176 -8.84 -4.85 -13.72
N ALA A 177 -10.15 -4.97 -13.91
CA ALA A 177 -10.81 -4.70 -15.19
C ALA A 177 -10.62 -3.24 -15.63
N ALA A 178 -10.76 -2.26 -14.72
CA ALA A 178 -10.54 -0.85 -15.04
C ALA A 178 -9.11 -0.57 -15.50
N GLY A 179 -8.10 -1.13 -14.84
CA GLY A 179 -6.71 -0.99 -15.24
C GLY A 179 -6.42 -1.52 -16.65
N VAL A 180 -7.02 -2.66 -17.00
CA VAL A 180 -6.90 -3.22 -18.37
C VAL A 180 -7.62 -2.33 -19.39
N LEU A 181 -8.84 -1.87 -19.08
CA LEU A 181 -9.61 -0.94 -19.91
C LEU A 181 -8.84 0.36 -20.18
N GLU A 182 -8.26 0.98 -19.14
CA GLU A 182 -7.48 2.21 -19.26
C GLU A 182 -6.27 2.03 -20.19
N ARG A 183 -5.58 0.89 -20.11
CA ARG A 183 -4.43 0.60 -20.97
C ARG A 183 -4.84 0.36 -22.42
N ALA A 184 -5.85 -0.47 -22.65
CA ALA A 184 -6.36 -0.72 -23.99
C ALA A 184 -6.84 0.57 -24.66
N HIS A 185 -7.55 1.42 -23.91
CA HIS A 185 -8.00 2.73 -24.42
C HIS A 185 -6.84 3.64 -24.84
N ARG A 186 -5.73 3.68 -24.06
CA ARG A 186 -4.53 4.45 -24.43
C ARG A 186 -3.92 4.01 -25.75
N HIS A 187 -4.04 2.72 -26.09
CA HIS A 187 -3.57 2.17 -27.36
C HIS A 187 -4.63 2.18 -28.48
N GLY A 188 -5.85 2.67 -28.21
CA GLY A 188 -6.93 2.70 -29.18
C GLY A 188 -7.52 1.32 -29.49
N ILE A 189 -7.28 0.33 -28.64
CA ILE A 189 -7.74 -1.04 -28.85
C ILE A 189 -9.13 -1.24 -28.23
N PRO A 190 -10.10 -1.81 -28.97
CA PRO A 190 -11.42 -2.11 -28.45
C PRO A 190 -11.36 -3.14 -27.33
N VAL A 191 -12.29 -3.02 -26.37
CA VAL A 191 -12.36 -3.92 -25.21
C VAL A 191 -13.75 -4.53 -25.06
N ALA A 192 -13.79 -5.84 -24.84
CA ALA A 192 -14.99 -6.54 -24.40
C ALA A 192 -14.86 -6.85 -22.89
N LEU A 193 -15.80 -6.32 -22.09
CA LEU A 193 -15.90 -6.63 -20.67
C LEU A 193 -16.97 -7.73 -20.48
N ILE A 194 -16.57 -8.83 -19.84
CA ILE A 194 -17.48 -9.92 -19.47
C ILE A 194 -17.74 -9.82 -17.95
N SER A 195 -19.00 -9.76 -17.59
CA SER A 195 -19.43 -9.67 -16.18
C SER A 195 -20.41 -10.80 -15.87
N GLY A 196 -20.27 -11.39 -14.67
CA GLY A 196 -21.18 -12.40 -14.15
C GLY A 196 -22.43 -11.78 -13.51
#